data_39c338ad94cb81c2a5f2c57a20c55272
#
_entry.id   39c338ad94cb81c2a5f2c57a20c55272
#
_cell.length_a   1.000
_cell.length_b   1.000
_cell.length_c   1.000
_cell.angle_alpha   90.00
_cell.angle_beta   90.00
_cell.angle_gamma   90.00
#
_symmetry.space_group_name_H-M   'P 1'
#
loop_
_entity.id
_entity.type
_entity.pdbx_description
1 polymer ?
#
loop_
_entity_poly.entity_id
_entity_poly.type
_entity_poly.pdbx_seq_one_letter_code
_entity_poly.pdbx_strand_id
1 'polypeptide(L)'
;PIKGMLHGKERHGGVTFGLAEVGYDVRIKQALHFTRDKYGNKITMVTTDGVSQRQIGWAVLVNVMEEFTMPPDLVGIGHPKSSWNRNHLRLGSPVAEPGWQGFLTISLDLRGEEELKVEAGSGIMQMIFYRLESDAAYAGRYQSQGDQIVGSIQA
;
A
#
# COMPACT_ATOMS: atom_id res chain seq x y z
N PRO A 1 -16.09 -4.11 0.41
CA PRO A 1 -14.89 -4.26 -0.44
C PRO A 1 -13.63 -4.66 0.32
N ILE A 2 -13.57 -4.42 1.63
CA ILE A 2 -12.44 -4.79 2.49
C ILE A 2 -12.95 -5.75 3.57
N LYS A 3 -12.33 -6.92 3.68
CA LYS A 3 -12.67 -7.93 4.66
C LYS A 3 -12.28 -7.47 6.06
N GLY A 4 -13.18 -7.60 7.03
CA GLY A 4 -12.91 -7.19 8.41
C GLY A 4 -12.67 -5.69 8.59
N MET A 5 -13.35 -4.84 7.83
CA MET A 5 -13.23 -3.38 7.94
C MET A 5 -13.42 -2.89 9.38
N LEU A 6 -12.54 -1.98 9.80
CA LEU A 6 -12.75 -1.20 11.02
C LEU A 6 -13.77 -0.10 10.73
N HIS A 7 -14.71 0.10 11.66
CA HIS A 7 -15.77 1.11 11.51
C HIS A 7 -15.38 2.49 12.06
N GLY A 8 -14.10 2.72 12.33
CA GLY A 8 -13.57 3.99 12.83
C GLY A 8 -12.10 4.13 12.52
N LYS A 9 -11.57 5.30 12.87
CA LYS A 9 -10.15 5.59 12.74
C LYS A 9 -9.38 5.09 13.95
N GLU A 10 -8.26 4.47 13.70
CA GLU A 10 -7.25 4.14 14.70
C GLU A 10 -5.91 4.77 14.31
N ARG A 11 -4.94 4.75 15.23
CA ARG A 11 -3.63 5.35 14.99
C ARG A 11 -2.53 4.37 15.34
N HIS A 12 -1.55 4.26 14.44
CA HIS A 12 -0.35 3.49 14.65
C HIS A 12 0.83 4.20 13.96
N GLY A 13 1.99 4.26 14.62
CA GLY A 13 3.15 4.96 14.07
C GLY A 13 2.90 6.45 13.78
N GLY A 14 1.98 7.09 14.51
CA GLY A 14 1.62 8.48 14.30
C GLY A 14 0.66 8.73 13.12
N VAL A 15 0.25 7.69 12.40
CA VAL A 15 -0.61 7.80 11.20
C VAL A 15 -1.91 7.02 11.40
N THR A 16 -3.01 7.61 10.99
CA THR A 16 -4.34 6.98 11.12
C THR A 16 -4.57 5.91 10.07
N PHE A 17 -5.36 4.89 10.43
CA PHE A 17 -5.89 3.88 9.53
C PHE A 17 -7.34 3.54 9.87
N GLY A 18 -8.02 2.81 9.01
CA GLY A 18 -9.42 2.43 9.16
C GLY A 18 -10.36 3.34 8.37
N LEU A 19 -11.64 3.33 8.73
CA LEU A 19 -12.67 4.08 8.01
C LEU A 19 -12.46 5.59 8.20
N ALA A 20 -12.27 6.29 7.09
CA ALA A 20 -12.13 7.74 7.04
C ALA A 20 -13.44 8.40 6.62
N GLU A 21 -13.48 9.74 6.62
CA GLU A 21 -14.64 10.51 6.14
C GLU A 21 -14.91 10.22 4.66
N VAL A 22 -13.83 9.99 3.89
CA VAL A 22 -13.91 9.57 2.49
C VAL A 22 -13.00 8.37 2.32
N GLY A 23 -13.57 7.20 2.03
CA GLY A 23 -12.80 5.99 1.79
C GLY A 23 -12.25 5.31 3.05
N TYR A 24 -11.18 4.58 2.89
CA TYR A 24 -10.57 3.75 3.92
C TYR A 24 -9.05 3.89 3.90
N ASP A 25 -8.47 4.16 5.06
CA ASP A 25 -7.02 4.26 5.21
C ASP A 25 -6.41 2.87 5.43
N VAL A 26 -5.68 2.38 4.44
CA VAL A 26 -5.12 1.03 4.35
C VAL A 26 -3.73 0.99 4.98
N ARG A 27 -3.41 -0.11 5.67
CA ARG A 27 -2.15 -0.28 6.39
C ARG A 27 -1.09 -0.98 5.55
N ILE A 28 0.16 -0.51 5.69
CA ILE A 28 1.32 -1.23 5.15
C ILE A 28 1.65 -2.45 6.00
N LYS A 29 1.99 -3.57 5.36
CA LYS A 29 2.40 -4.79 6.06
C LYS A 29 3.87 -4.72 6.51
N GLN A 30 4.76 -4.26 5.65
CA GLN A 30 6.19 -4.20 5.93
C GLN A 30 6.56 -2.96 6.74
N ALA A 31 7.63 -3.08 7.56
CA ALA A 31 8.33 -1.91 8.05
C ALA A 31 9.41 -1.51 7.05
N LEU A 32 9.59 -0.21 6.85
CA LEU A 32 10.57 0.33 5.92
C LEU A 32 11.55 1.26 6.65
N HIS A 33 12.83 1.15 6.29
CA HIS A 33 13.82 2.14 6.65
C HIS A 33 14.57 2.55 5.37
N PHE A 34 14.22 3.72 4.86
CA PHE A 34 14.95 4.38 3.78
C PHE A 34 16.17 5.04 4.40
N THR A 35 17.34 4.49 4.16
CA THR A 35 18.58 4.91 4.79
C THR A 35 19.75 4.93 3.79
N ARG A 36 20.97 5.04 4.28
CA ARG A 36 22.19 5.02 3.47
C ARG A 36 23.17 4.00 4.02
N ASP A 37 23.95 3.40 3.14
CA ASP A 37 25.06 2.54 3.55
C ASP A 37 26.27 3.39 4.02
N LYS A 38 27.36 2.71 4.40
CA LYS A 38 28.58 3.37 4.87
C LYS A 38 29.28 4.24 3.80
N TYR A 39 28.91 4.07 2.55
CA TYR A 39 29.43 4.85 1.42
C TYR A 39 28.47 5.98 0.99
N GLY A 40 27.37 6.16 1.68
CA GLY A 40 26.36 7.17 1.37
C GLY A 40 25.35 6.76 0.29
N ASN A 41 25.36 5.53 -0.18
CA ASN A 41 24.42 5.04 -1.18
C ASN A 41 23.04 4.81 -0.56
N LYS A 42 22.00 5.21 -1.27
CA LYS A 42 20.60 4.97 -0.87
C LYS A 42 20.30 3.49 -0.86
N ILE A 43 19.83 3.01 0.29
CA ILE A 43 19.36 1.64 0.48
C ILE A 43 18.05 1.66 1.25
N THR A 44 17.25 0.62 1.09
CA THR A 44 16.03 0.43 1.86
C THR A 44 16.09 -0.91 2.58
N MET A 45 15.85 -0.90 3.89
CA MET A 45 15.62 -2.11 4.66
C MET A 45 14.12 -2.38 4.67
N VAL A 46 13.71 -3.52 4.15
CA VAL A 46 12.31 -3.95 4.11
C VAL A 46 12.15 -5.12 5.07
N THR A 47 11.37 -4.94 6.11
CA THR A 47 11.15 -5.96 7.14
C THR A 47 9.74 -6.53 7.03
N THR A 48 9.65 -7.85 6.80
CA THR A 48 8.40 -8.59 6.73
C THR A 48 8.41 -9.68 7.81
N ASP A 49 7.46 -9.66 8.73
CA ASP A 49 7.34 -10.65 9.81
C ASP A 49 8.67 -10.85 10.57
N GLY A 50 9.37 -9.76 10.88
CA GLY A 50 10.63 -9.77 11.61
C GLY A 50 11.88 -10.11 10.76
N VAL A 51 11.72 -10.39 9.48
CA VAL A 51 12.83 -10.70 8.56
C VAL A 51 13.11 -9.50 7.68
N SER A 52 14.34 -8.97 7.76
CA SER A 52 14.75 -7.79 7.00
C SER A 52 15.51 -8.19 5.74
N GLN A 53 15.19 -7.53 4.64
CA GLN A 53 15.92 -7.62 3.37
C GLN A 53 16.42 -6.25 2.97
N ARG A 54 17.64 -6.20 2.45
CA ARG A 54 18.25 -4.98 1.94
C ARG A 54 17.96 -4.85 0.45
N GLN A 55 17.52 -3.67 0.03
CA GLN A 55 17.34 -3.31 -1.37
C GLN A 55 18.14 -2.06 -1.70
N ILE A 56 18.63 -1.97 -2.92
CA ILE A 56 19.33 -0.79 -3.42
C ILE A 56 18.29 0.27 -3.80
N GLY A 57 18.57 1.52 -3.43
CA GLY A 57 17.72 2.65 -3.76
C GLY A 57 16.57 2.85 -2.78
N TRP A 58 15.73 3.83 -3.10
CA TRP A 58 14.58 4.24 -2.29
C TRP A 58 13.25 4.06 -3.02
N ALA A 59 13.21 3.11 -3.94
CA ALA A 59 11.98 2.66 -4.60
C ALA A 59 11.74 1.19 -4.23
N VAL A 60 10.59 0.88 -3.66
CA VAL A 60 10.28 -0.45 -3.13
C VAL A 60 8.86 -0.87 -3.45
N LEU A 61 8.65 -2.19 -3.52
CA LEU A 61 7.31 -2.77 -3.48
C LEU A 61 7.00 -3.24 -2.06
N VAL A 62 5.78 -3.01 -1.64
CA VAL A 62 5.24 -3.50 -0.36
C VAL A 62 3.84 -4.01 -0.59
N ASN A 63 3.30 -4.79 0.36
CA ASN A 63 1.89 -5.13 0.31
C ASN A 63 1.13 -4.55 1.50
N VAL A 64 -0.18 -4.50 1.34
CA VAL A 64 -1.08 -3.99 2.37
C VAL A 64 -1.56 -5.13 3.28
N MET A 65 -2.02 -4.78 4.48
CA MET A 65 -2.56 -5.76 5.44
C MET A 65 -4.02 -6.14 5.14
N GLU A 66 -4.75 -5.28 4.45
CA GLU A 66 -6.16 -5.47 4.15
C GLU A 66 -6.36 -6.41 2.95
N GLU A 67 -7.23 -7.40 3.13
CA GLU A 67 -7.71 -8.26 2.06
C GLU A 67 -8.92 -7.60 1.39
N PHE A 68 -8.84 -7.45 0.09
CA PHE A 68 -9.92 -6.86 -0.73
C PHE A 68 -10.79 -7.95 -1.33
N THR A 69 -12.09 -7.67 -1.38
CA THR A 69 -13.07 -8.42 -2.17
C THR A 69 -13.98 -7.39 -2.83
N MET A 70 -13.62 -7.04 -4.04
CA MET A 70 -14.29 -5.96 -4.76
C MET A 70 -15.61 -6.43 -5.37
N PRO A 71 -16.74 -5.78 -5.04
CA PRO A 71 -17.99 -6.07 -5.74
C PRO A 71 -17.91 -5.62 -7.20
N PRO A 72 -18.81 -6.13 -8.06
CA PRO A 72 -18.74 -5.84 -9.49
C PRO A 72 -19.09 -4.41 -9.88
N ASP A 73 -19.68 -3.64 -8.97
CA ASP A 73 -20.13 -2.26 -9.19
C ASP A 73 -19.23 -1.20 -8.54
N LEU A 74 -18.08 -1.60 -7.93
CA LEU A 74 -17.14 -0.67 -7.31
C LEU A 74 -15.73 -0.81 -7.88
N VAL A 75 -15.07 0.33 -8.03
CA VAL A 75 -13.63 0.43 -8.24
C VAL A 75 -13.01 1.18 -7.07
N GLY A 76 -11.86 0.70 -6.58
CA GLY A 76 -11.06 1.38 -5.57
C GLY A 76 -9.82 2.00 -6.18
N ILE A 77 -9.53 3.26 -5.84
CA ILE A 77 -8.33 3.96 -6.29
C ILE A 77 -7.55 4.41 -5.07
N GLY A 78 -6.28 3.99 -4.99
CA GLY A 78 -5.39 4.37 -3.91
C GLY A 78 -4.81 5.76 -4.11
N HIS A 79 -4.90 6.58 -3.06
CA HIS A 79 -4.33 7.91 -3.01
C HIS A 79 -3.29 8.01 -1.91
N PRO A 80 -2.22 8.80 -2.08
CA PRO A 80 -1.25 9.01 -1.02
C PRO A 80 -1.88 9.75 0.16
N LYS A 81 -1.54 9.35 1.38
CA LYS A 81 -1.91 10.11 2.56
C LYS A 81 -1.07 11.38 2.65
N SER A 82 -1.68 12.48 3.10
CA SER A 82 -1.01 13.78 3.16
C SER A 82 0.25 13.76 4.04
N SER A 83 0.25 13.01 5.13
CA SER A 83 1.41 12.89 6.03
C SER A 83 2.64 12.33 5.31
N TRP A 84 2.46 11.27 4.53
CA TRP A 84 3.56 10.67 3.77
C TRP A 84 3.96 11.53 2.57
N ASN A 85 2.98 12.10 1.89
CA ASN A 85 3.24 12.96 0.75
C ASN A 85 4.07 14.19 1.12
N ARG A 86 3.84 14.76 2.31
CA ARG A 86 4.63 15.87 2.85
C ARG A 86 6.06 15.47 3.25
N ASN A 87 6.29 14.20 3.51
CA ASN A 87 7.63 13.62 3.72
C ASN A 87 8.26 13.11 2.42
N HIS A 88 7.74 13.51 1.28
CA HIS A 88 8.23 13.15 -0.05
C HIS A 88 8.13 11.66 -0.39
N LEU A 89 7.35 10.88 0.36
CA LEU A 89 7.05 9.50 0.03
C LEU A 89 5.92 9.46 -1.00
N ARG A 90 6.25 8.98 -2.19
CA ARG A 90 5.33 8.89 -3.32
C ARG A 90 4.72 7.50 -3.40
N LEU A 91 3.45 7.46 -3.72
CA LEU A 91 2.70 6.23 -3.95
C LEU A 91 2.34 6.13 -5.43
N GLY A 92 2.66 5.01 -6.06
CA GLY A 92 2.05 4.64 -7.32
C GLY A 92 0.58 4.30 -7.07
N SER A 93 -0.34 5.02 -7.70
CA SER A 93 -1.77 4.90 -7.42
C SER A 93 -2.32 3.54 -7.84
N PRO A 94 -2.52 2.59 -6.91
CA PRO A 94 -3.05 1.28 -7.26
C PRO A 94 -4.55 1.37 -7.53
N VAL A 95 -5.02 0.50 -8.40
CA VAL A 95 -6.45 0.34 -8.70
C VAL A 95 -6.90 -1.05 -8.24
N ALA A 96 -7.89 -1.09 -7.36
CA ALA A 96 -8.60 -2.30 -7.01
C ALA A 96 -9.83 -2.40 -7.93
N GLU A 97 -9.71 -3.20 -8.97
CA GLU A 97 -10.72 -3.29 -10.02
C GLU A 97 -11.98 -4.05 -9.57
N PRO A 98 -13.14 -3.79 -10.18
CA PRO A 98 -14.37 -4.51 -9.89
C PRO A 98 -14.16 -6.02 -10.02
N GLY A 99 -14.65 -6.79 -9.06
CA GLY A 99 -14.50 -8.25 -9.04
C GLY A 99 -13.11 -8.77 -8.65
N TRP A 100 -12.14 -7.90 -8.40
CA TRP A 100 -10.80 -8.32 -7.95
C TRP A 100 -10.80 -8.74 -6.48
N GLN A 101 -9.99 -9.75 -6.16
CA GLN A 101 -9.78 -10.21 -4.79
C GLN A 101 -8.29 -10.31 -4.48
N GLY A 102 -7.91 -10.08 -3.25
CA GLY A 102 -6.57 -10.32 -2.75
C GLY A 102 -6.00 -9.17 -1.93
N PHE A 103 -4.68 -9.21 -1.76
CA PHE A 103 -3.89 -8.19 -1.07
C PHE A 103 -3.14 -7.35 -2.11
N LEU A 104 -3.29 -6.04 -2.04
CA LEU A 104 -2.62 -5.14 -2.99
C LEU A 104 -1.11 -5.10 -2.74
N THR A 105 -0.34 -5.19 -3.82
CA THR A 105 1.05 -4.75 -3.85
C THR A 105 1.09 -3.31 -4.35
N ILE A 106 1.78 -2.46 -3.62
CA ILE A 106 1.93 -1.04 -3.96
C ILE A 106 3.39 -0.67 -4.12
N SER A 107 3.68 0.31 -4.97
CA SER A 107 5.00 0.87 -5.12
C SER A 107 5.14 2.15 -4.33
N LEU A 108 6.23 2.26 -3.58
CA LEU A 108 6.60 3.47 -2.82
C LEU A 108 7.96 3.96 -3.30
N ASP A 109 8.11 5.26 -3.39
CA ASP A 109 9.33 5.91 -3.85
C ASP A 109 9.58 7.16 -2.99
N LEU A 110 10.68 7.14 -2.23
CA LEU A 110 11.07 8.29 -1.42
C LEU A 110 11.91 9.24 -2.27
N ARG A 111 11.40 10.45 -2.44
CA ARG A 111 12.05 11.53 -3.19
C ARG A 111 12.89 12.39 -2.26
N GLY A 112 13.98 12.96 -2.78
CA GLY A 112 14.86 13.85 -2.03
C GLY A 112 16.00 13.10 -1.34
N GLU A 113 16.53 13.71 -0.28
CA GLU A 113 17.78 13.27 0.37
C GLU A 113 17.57 12.86 1.84
N GLU A 114 16.40 13.12 2.40
CA GLU A 114 16.08 12.84 3.79
C GLU A 114 15.71 11.35 3.99
N GLU A 115 16.29 10.74 5.01
CA GLU A 115 15.92 9.37 5.43
C GLU A 115 14.52 9.34 6.04
N LEU A 116 13.86 8.18 5.96
CA LEU A 116 12.51 8.01 6.49
C LEU A 116 12.31 6.59 7.00
N LYS A 117 11.59 6.48 8.12
CA LYS A 117 11.10 5.20 8.65
C LYS A 117 9.59 5.13 8.53
N VAL A 118 9.10 3.96 8.15
CA VAL A 118 7.67 3.64 8.11
C VAL A 118 7.46 2.38 8.95
N GLU A 119 6.66 2.48 10.00
CA GLU A 119 6.34 1.32 10.83
C GLU A 119 5.32 0.40 10.15
N ALA A 120 5.53 -0.92 10.30
CA ALA A 120 4.53 -1.89 9.89
C ALA A 120 3.19 -1.63 10.60
N GLY A 121 2.09 -1.76 9.90
CA GLY A 121 0.74 -1.52 10.44
C GLY A 121 0.29 -0.07 10.43
N SER A 122 1.13 0.88 10.00
CA SER A 122 0.70 2.27 9.85
C SER A 122 -0.13 2.47 8.58
N GLY A 123 -1.07 3.43 8.61
CA GLY A 123 -1.85 3.81 7.44
C GLY A 123 -0.93 4.36 6.35
N ILE A 124 -0.94 3.75 5.16
CA ILE A 124 -0.02 4.11 4.07
C ILE A 124 -0.71 4.82 2.92
N MET A 125 -1.94 4.48 2.65
CA MET A 125 -2.71 5.09 1.57
C MET A 125 -4.18 5.20 1.92
N GLN A 126 -4.87 6.14 1.29
CA GLN A 126 -6.31 6.28 1.35
C GLN A 126 -6.92 5.62 0.10
N MET A 127 -7.73 4.59 0.32
CA MET A 127 -8.48 3.96 -0.75
C MET A 127 -9.84 4.62 -0.87
N ILE A 128 -10.13 5.22 -2.02
CA ILE A 128 -11.43 5.84 -2.31
C ILE A 128 -12.18 4.93 -3.28
N PHE A 129 -13.45 4.66 -2.99
CA PHE A 129 -14.29 3.78 -3.79
C PHE A 129 -15.28 4.60 -4.62
N TYR A 130 -15.40 4.24 -5.88
CA TYR A 130 -16.32 4.85 -6.83
C TYR A 130 -17.30 3.80 -7.35
N ARG A 131 -18.57 4.16 -7.41
CA ARG A 131 -19.61 3.30 -7.96
C ARG A 131 -19.64 3.40 -9.47
N LEU A 132 -19.68 2.25 -10.13
CA LEU A 132 -19.84 2.16 -11.59
C LEU A 132 -21.32 2.20 -11.97
N GLU A 133 -21.62 2.67 -13.19
CA GLU A 133 -22.96 2.66 -13.74
C GLU A 133 -23.41 1.25 -14.15
N SER A 134 -22.45 0.36 -14.45
CA SER A 134 -22.71 -1.04 -14.80
C SER A 134 -21.64 -1.94 -14.21
N ASP A 135 -21.98 -3.20 -13.97
CA ASP A 135 -21.07 -4.19 -13.43
C ASP A 135 -19.91 -4.50 -14.37
N ALA A 136 -18.75 -4.74 -13.80
CA ALA A 136 -17.56 -5.21 -14.49
C ALA A 136 -16.90 -6.32 -13.65
N ALA A 137 -16.07 -7.15 -14.28
CA ALA A 137 -15.37 -8.22 -13.58
C ALA A 137 -13.93 -8.34 -14.06
N TYR A 138 -13.01 -8.16 -13.13
CA TYR A 138 -11.59 -8.35 -13.40
C TYR A 138 -11.25 -9.82 -13.61
N ALA A 139 -10.54 -10.12 -14.69
CA ALA A 139 -10.05 -11.45 -15.02
C ALA A 139 -8.57 -11.44 -15.43
N GLY A 140 -7.79 -10.56 -14.84
CA GLY A 140 -6.37 -10.37 -15.17
C GLY A 140 -5.44 -11.24 -14.34
N ARG A 141 -4.13 -11.04 -14.55
CA ARG A 141 -3.03 -11.82 -13.96
C ARG A 141 -2.93 -11.73 -12.45
N TYR A 142 -3.44 -10.64 -11.88
CA TYR A 142 -3.28 -10.35 -10.47
C TYR A 142 -4.51 -10.72 -9.64
N GLN A 143 -5.41 -11.56 -10.21
CA GLN A 143 -6.55 -12.06 -9.46
C GLN A 143 -6.08 -12.97 -8.32
N SER A 144 -6.72 -12.85 -7.16
CA SER A 144 -6.43 -13.65 -5.96
C SER A 144 -4.99 -13.54 -5.46
N GLN A 145 -4.43 -12.33 -5.47
CA GLN A 145 -3.10 -12.10 -4.89
C GLN A 145 -3.07 -12.47 -3.42
N GLY A 146 -2.09 -13.33 -3.05
CA GLY A 146 -1.85 -13.72 -1.68
C GLY A 146 -1.29 -12.58 -0.82
N ASP A 147 -1.17 -12.85 0.48
CA ASP A 147 -0.60 -11.91 1.44
C ASP A 147 0.92 -11.86 1.34
N GLN A 148 1.41 -11.38 0.21
CA GLN A 148 2.83 -11.23 -0.10
C GLN A 148 3.04 -10.13 -1.14
N ILE A 149 4.27 -9.64 -1.23
CA ILE A 149 4.66 -8.72 -2.29
C ILE A 149 4.71 -9.50 -3.61
N VAL A 150 3.96 -9.02 -4.60
CA VAL A 150 3.93 -9.61 -5.94
C VAL A 150 4.51 -8.62 -6.94
N GLY A 151 5.65 -8.97 -7.52
CA GLY A 151 6.27 -8.19 -8.58
C GLY A 151 5.51 -8.29 -9.90
N SER A 152 6.03 -7.63 -10.93
CA SER A 152 5.41 -7.66 -12.26
C SER A 152 5.41 -9.08 -12.83
N ILE A 153 4.23 -9.55 -13.21
CA ILE A 153 4.07 -10.85 -13.85
C ILE A 153 4.26 -10.66 -15.36
N GLN A 154 5.31 -11.25 -15.89
CA GLN A 154 5.58 -11.23 -17.33
C GLN A 154 4.62 -12.16 -18.07
N ALA A 155 4.28 -11.76 -19.26
CA ALA A 155 3.40 -12.54 -20.12
C ALA A 155 4.15 -13.74 -20.75
#